data_e3f6e1123cbf497aa21036a94167143d
#
_entry.id   e3f6e1123cbf497aa21036a94167143d
#
_cell.length_a   1.000
_cell.length_b   1.000
_cell.length_c   1.000
_cell.angle_alpha   90.00
_cell.angle_beta   90.00
_cell.angle_gamma   90.00
#
_symmetry.space_group_name_H-M   'P 1'
#
loop_
_entity.id
_entity.type
_entity.pdbx_description
1 polymer ?
#
loop_
_entity_poly.entity_id
_entity_poly.type
_entity_poly.pdbx_seq_one_letter_code
_entity_poly.pdbx_strand_id
1 'polypeptide(L)'
;LSIKSFEPGFLKAYQMLDEERQWELYFYCSLAYFKIKELKKAHIYIRDIMRDSKSCSRLEICKAIRLLDIIIYFEKKDMDYLEYEVRSYKRFSRQGKNSLRTEKLILKVIQQLSSRKTKKISLTEQMLHEIEEIKQDKYEKRLLKYFDFTDWVLQKQHHPQSG
;
A
#
# COMPACT_ATOMS: atom_id res chain seq x y z
N LEU A 1 14.86 6.18 -11.17
CA LEU A 1 15.85 5.09 -11.20
C LEU A 1 15.09 3.80 -11.55
N SER A 2 15.14 3.43 -12.81
CA SER A 2 14.69 2.12 -13.27
C SER A 2 15.66 1.06 -12.74
N ILE A 3 15.21 -0.21 -12.58
CA ILE A 3 16.08 -1.38 -12.33
C ILE A 3 17.29 -1.43 -13.28
N LYS A 4 17.22 -0.78 -14.42
CA LYS A 4 18.37 -0.61 -15.34
C LYS A 4 19.62 0.05 -14.70
N SER A 5 19.49 0.66 -13.52
CA SER A 5 20.61 1.24 -12.77
C SER A 5 21.25 0.27 -11.75
N PHE A 6 20.72 -0.95 -11.59
CA PHE A 6 21.36 -1.98 -10.78
C PHE A 6 22.46 -2.69 -11.59
N GLU A 7 23.47 -3.22 -10.86
CA GLU A 7 24.56 -3.96 -11.51
C GLU A 7 24.05 -5.08 -12.42
N PRO A 8 24.74 -5.38 -13.53
CA PRO A 8 24.31 -6.40 -14.51
C PRO A 8 24.00 -7.77 -13.90
N GLY A 9 24.68 -8.13 -12.80
CA GLY A 9 24.44 -9.36 -12.06
C GLY A 9 23.06 -9.39 -11.37
N PHE A 10 22.59 -8.26 -10.83
CA PHE A 10 21.29 -8.16 -10.22
C PHE A 10 20.17 -8.33 -11.27
N LEU A 11 20.30 -7.70 -12.44
CA LEU A 11 19.32 -7.84 -13.53
C LEU A 11 19.20 -9.28 -14.00
N LYS A 12 20.32 -9.98 -14.12
CA LYS A 12 20.33 -11.40 -14.51
C LYS A 12 19.66 -12.27 -13.45
N ALA A 13 20.00 -12.08 -12.18
CA ALA A 13 19.36 -12.79 -11.06
C ALA A 13 17.85 -12.49 -10.98
N TYR A 14 17.44 -11.23 -11.19
CA TYR A 14 16.04 -10.82 -11.20
C TYR A 14 15.25 -11.53 -12.31
N GLN A 15 15.79 -11.65 -13.51
CA GLN A 15 15.15 -12.33 -14.64
C GLN A 15 14.96 -13.84 -14.43
N MET A 16 15.74 -14.45 -13.51
CA MET A 16 15.59 -15.86 -13.12
C MET A 16 14.50 -16.10 -12.08
N LEU A 17 13.98 -15.05 -11.45
CA LEU A 17 12.88 -15.16 -10.49
C LEU A 17 11.55 -15.37 -11.21
N ASP A 18 10.65 -16.14 -10.61
CA ASP A 18 9.25 -16.18 -11.03
C ASP A 18 8.58 -14.79 -10.84
N GLU A 19 7.45 -14.59 -11.51
CA GLU A 19 6.76 -13.29 -11.56
C GLU A 19 6.36 -12.82 -10.15
N GLU A 20 5.90 -13.71 -9.27
CA GLU A 20 5.49 -13.36 -7.90
C GLU A 20 6.67 -12.85 -7.08
N ARG A 21 7.84 -13.49 -7.17
CA ARG A 21 9.06 -13.06 -6.50
C ARG A 21 9.62 -11.75 -7.05
N GLN A 22 9.47 -11.54 -8.36
CA GLN A 22 9.80 -10.26 -8.97
C GLN A 22 8.94 -9.13 -8.37
N TRP A 23 7.62 -9.37 -8.22
CA TRP A 23 6.73 -8.39 -7.58
C TRP A 23 7.05 -8.16 -6.11
N GLU A 24 7.36 -9.22 -5.36
CA GLU A 24 7.81 -9.08 -3.97
C GLU A 24 9.05 -8.19 -3.87
N LEU A 25 10.05 -8.41 -4.72
CA LEU A 25 11.27 -7.62 -4.72
C LEU A 25 10.99 -6.14 -5.01
N TYR A 26 10.21 -5.84 -6.03
CA TYR A 26 9.82 -4.46 -6.35
C TYR A 26 9.01 -3.82 -5.23
N PHE A 27 8.09 -4.60 -4.64
CA PHE A 27 7.31 -4.13 -3.51
C PHE A 27 8.21 -3.74 -2.33
N TYR A 28 9.18 -4.57 -1.97
CA TYR A 28 10.12 -4.25 -0.89
C TYR A 28 11.04 -3.07 -1.23
N CYS A 29 11.46 -2.92 -2.49
CA CYS A 29 12.17 -1.72 -2.94
C CYS A 29 11.28 -0.47 -2.78
N SER A 30 10.03 -0.53 -3.21
CA SER A 30 9.07 0.56 -3.01
C SER A 30 8.90 0.89 -1.53
N LEU A 31 8.73 -0.13 -0.68
CA LEU A 31 8.55 0.04 0.76
C LEU A 31 9.80 0.67 1.42
N ALA A 32 10.99 0.28 1.01
CA ALA A 32 12.24 0.88 1.50
C ALA A 32 12.28 2.39 1.17
N TYR A 33 11.99 2.76 -0.08
CA TYR A 33 11.92 4.18 -0.47
C TYR A 33 10.78 4.93 0.23
N PHE A 34 9.64 4.29 0.45
CA PHE A 34 8.53 4.86 1.22
C PHE A 34 8.94 5.19 2.66
N LYS A 35 9.64 4.28 3.33
CA LYS A 35 10.13 4.48 4.71
C LYS A 35 11.10 5.66 4.85
N ILE A 36 11.95 5.88 3.87
CA ILE A 36 12.88 7.05 3.86
C ILE A 36 12.26 8.31 3.22
N LYS A 37 10.93 8.31 2.99
CA LYS A 37 10.16 9.44 2.42
C LYS A 37 10.52 9.84 0.98
N GLU A 38 11.22 8.98 0.26
CA GLU A 38 11.50 9.13 -1.18
C GLU A 38 10.31 8.66 -2.03
N LEU A 39 9.16 9.33 -1.85
CA LEU A 39 7.85 8.90 -2.37
C LEU A 39 7.80 8.79 -3.89
N LYS A 40 8.56 9.62 -4.62
CA LYS A 40 8.65 9.54 -6.09
C LYS A 40 9.31 8.24 -6.53
N LYS A 41 10.39 7.84 -5.85
CA LYS A 41 11.09 6.57 -6.14
C LYS A 41 10.24 5.37 -5.75
N ALA A 42 9.60 5.41 -4.57
CA ALA A 42 8.67 4.38 -4.15
C ALA A 42 7.58 4.12 -5.20
N HIS A 43 6.96 5.18 -5.71
CA HIS A 43 5.92 5.08 -6.73
C HIS A 43 6.41 4.48 -8.06
N ILE A 44 7.65 4.76 -8.49
CA ILE A 44 8.21 4.18 -9.71
C ILE A 44 8.21 2.65 -9.65
N TYR A 45 8.63 2.05 -8.53
CA TYR A 45 8.63 0.60 -8.36
C TYR A 45 7.23 0.00 -8.38
N ILE A 46 6.25 0.65 -7.72
CA ILE A 46 4.84 0.22 -7.76
C ILE A 46 4.29 0.25 -9.19
N ARG A 47 4.52 1.35 -9.90
CA ARG A 47 4.05 1.51 -11.28
C ARG A 47 4.63 0.45 -12.22
N ASP A 48 5.90 0.10 -12.04
CA ASP A 48 6.56 -0.91 -12.87
C ASP A 48 5.92 -2.30 -12.66
N ILE A 49 5.58 -2.68 -11.40
CA ILE A 49 4.79 -3.89 -11.12
C ILE A 49 3.42 -3.81 -11.81
N MET A 50 2.70 -2.71 -11.61
CA MET A 50 1.32 -2.56 -12.09
C MET A 50 1.20 -2.63 -13.60
N ARG A 51 2.25 -2.24 -14.35
CA ARG A 51 2.29 -2.31 -15.82
C ARG A 51 2.28 -3.75 -16.32
N ASP A 52 2.99 -4.64 -15.64
CA ASP A 52 3.20 -6.01 -16.08
C ASP A 52 2.17 -7.00 -15.48
N SER A 53 1.32 -6.54 -14.57
CA SER A 53 0.48 -7.37 -13.70
C SER A 53 -0.90 -7.76 -14.28
N LYS A 54 -0.99 -8.23 -15.52
CA LYS A 54 -2.27 -8.76 -16.05
C LYS A 54 -2.83 -9.94 -15.26
N SER A 55 -1.99 -10.71 -14.57
CA SER A 55 -2.33 -11.89 -13.76
C SER A 55 -2.46 -11.62 -12.26
N CYS A 56 -2.21 -10.40 -11.81
CA CYS A 56 -2.11 -10.01 -10.40
C CYS A 56 -3.42 -10.13 -9.57
N SER A 57 -4.56 -10.43 -10.18
CA SER A 57 -5.87 -10.27 -9.52
C SER A 57 -6.16 -11.25 -8.38
N ARG A 58 -5.39 -12.32 -8.22
CA ARG A 58 -5.69 -13.42 -7.27
C ARG A 58 -4.77 -13.50 -6.05
N LEU A 59 -3.68 -12.73 -6.01
CA LEU A 59 -2.67 -12.83 -4.97
C LEU A 59 -2.81 -11.70 -3.93
N GLU A 60 -2.61 -12.02 -2.66
CA GLU A 60 -2.61 -11.03 -1.57
C GLU A 60 -1.57 -9.93 -1.77
N ILE A 61 -0.42 -10.25 -2.38
CA ILE A 61 0.60 -9.25 -2.71
C ILE A 61 0.04 -8.12 -3.58
N CYS A 62 -0.89 -8.42 -4.48
CA CYS A 62 -1.51 -7.39 -5.34
C CYS A 62 -2.38 -6.41 -4.57
N LYS A 63 -3.04 -6.89 -3.52
CA LYS A 63 -3.75 -6.03 -2.58
C LYS A 63 -2.78 -5.13 -1.84
N ALA A 64 -1.66 -5.69 -1.34
CA ALA A 64 -0.62 -4.93 -0.66
C ALA A 64 0.00 -3.85 -1.55
N ILE A 65 0.33 -4.20 -2.81
CA ILE A 65 0.88 -3.28 -3.81
C ILE A 65 -0.07 -2.11 -4.04
N ARG A 66 -1.34 -2.38 -4.33
CA ARG A 66 -2.35 -1.36 -4.61
C ARG A 66 -2.66 -0.49 -3.39
N LEU A 67 -2.71 -1.06 -2.19
CA LEU A 67 -2.90 -0.29 -0.96
C LEU A 67 -1.70 0.61 -0.67
N LEU A 68 -0.48 0.12 -0.88
CA LEU A 68 0.72 0.94 -0.72
C LEU A 68 0.75 2.09 -1.73
N ASP A 69 0.32 1.85 -2.97
CA ASP A 69 0.22 2.91 -3.99
C ASP A 69 -0.76 4.02 -3.58
N ILE A 70 -1.95 3.65 -3.08
CA ILE A 70 -2.92 4.60 -2.53
C ILE A 70 -2.31 5.41 -1.38
N ILE A 71 -1.58 4.76 -0.46
CA ILE A 71 -0.88 5.43 0.64
C ILE A 71 0.19 6.38 0.11
N ILE A 72 0.95 5.98 -0.91
CA ILE A 72 1.99 6.83 -1.53
C ILE A 72 1.35 8.08 -2.16
N TYR A 73 0.24 7.96 -2.89
CA TYR A 73 -0.48 9.12 -3.44
C TYR A 73 -0.99 10.04 -2.33
N PHE A 74 -1.55 9.47 -1.26
CA PHE A 74 -1.99 10.23 -0.09
C PHE A 74 -0.83 11.02 0.55
N GLU A 75 0.32 10.39 0.79
CA GLU A 75 1.51 11.03 1.37
C GLU A 75 2.12 12.09 0.42
N LYS A 76 2.03 11.90 -0.88
CA LYS A 76 2.42 12.90 -1.90
C LYS A 76 1.46 14.09 -1.97
N LYS A 77 0.29 14.02 -1.33
CA LYS A 77 -0.80 15.01 -1.44
C LYS A 77 -1.33 15.15 -2.88
N ASP A 78 -1.25 14.11 -3.68
CA ASP A 78 -1.72 14.05 -5.05
C ASP A 78 -3.18 13.58 -5.07
N MET A 79 -4.10 14.51 -4.75
CA MET A 79 -5.49 14.19 -4.47
C MET A 79 -6.29 13.72 -5.70
N ASP A 80 -5.96 14.19 -6.89
CA ASP A 80 -6.65 13.80 -8.12
C ASP A 80 -6.38 12.33 -8.46
N TYR A 81 -5.10 11.93 -8.43
CA TYR A 81 -4.71 10.54 -8.63
C TYR A 81 -5.16 9.65 -7.47
N LEU A 82 -5.11 10.14 -6.23
CA LEU A 82 -5.60 9.41 -5.06
C LEU A 82 -7.08 9.00 -5.23
N GLU A 83 -7.93 9.93 -5.65
CA GLU A 83 -9.36 9.65 -5.83
C GLU A 83 -9.59 8.61 -6.94
N TYR A 84 -8.83 8.72 -8.03
CA TYR A 84 -8.86 7.74 -9.11
C TYR A 84 -8.45 6.35 -8.63
N GLU A 85 -7.31 6.23 -7.93
CA GLU A 85 -6.79 4.95 -7.42
C GLU A 85 -7.71 4.33 -6.36
N VAL A 86 -8.30 5.12 -5.46
CA VAL A 86 -9.31 4.64 -4.50
C VAL A 86 -10.53 4.06 -5.22
N ARG A 87 -11.02 4.72 -6.28
CA ARG A 87 -12.13 4.20 -7.08
C ARG A 87 -11.75 2.91 -7.83
N SER A 88 -10.55 2.88 -8.40
CA SER A 88 -9.98 1.71 -9.08
C SER A 88 -9.85 0.52 -8.12
N TYR A 89 -9.32 0.76 -6.92
CA TYR A 89 -9.18 -0.26 -5.88
C TYR A 89 -10.54 -0.83 -5.43
N LYS A 90 -11.53 0.03 -5.20
CA LYS A 90 -12.88 -0.42 -4.82
C LYS A 90 -13.50 -1.34 -5.88
N ARG A 91 -13.27 -1.09 -7.17
CA ARG A 91 -13.71 -1.99 -8.25
C ARG A 91 -12.97 -3.33 -8.20
N PHE A 92 -11.65 -3.29 -8.03
CA PHE A 92 -10.80 -4.46 -7.90
C PHE A 92 -11.20 -5.33 -6.70
N SER A 93 -11.39 -4.73 -5.52
CA SER A 93 -11.76 -5.44 -4.29
C SER A 93 -13.16 -6.09 -4.37
N ARG A 94 -14.10 -5.50 -5.12
CA ARG A 94 -15.44 -6.09 -5.34
C ARG A 94 -15.42 -7.33 -6.23
N GLN A 95 -14.44 -7.48 -7.11
CA GLN A 95 -14.27 -8.67 -7.95
C GLN A 95 -13.71 -9.85 -7.14
N GLY A 96 -13.05 -9.59 -6.01
CA GLY A 96 -12.58 -10.59 -5.07
C GLY A 96 -13.68 -11.01 -4.09
N LYS A 97 -13.84 -12.32 -3.84
CA LYS A 97 -14.89 -12.84 -2.94
C LYS A 97 -14.76 -12.39 -1.48
N ASN A 98 -13.57 -11.92 -1.04
CA ASN A 98 -13.29 -11.56 0.36
C ASN A 98 -12.54 -10.23 0.44
N SER A 99 -13.27 -9.16 0.76
CA SER A 99 -12.67 -7.88 1.15
C SER A 99 -12.18 -7.97 2.60
N LEU A 100 -10.90 -7.69 2.82
CA LEU A 100 -10.29 -7.69 4.15
C LEU A 100 -10.69 -6.44 4.96
N ARG A 101 -10.72 -6.56 6.29
CA ARG A 101 -11.00 -5.43 7.20
C ARG A 101 -9.92 -4.37 7.10
N THR A 102 -8.65 -4.78 6.96
CA THR A 102 -7.52 -3.88 6.72
C THR A 102 -7.77 -2.95 5.52
N GLU A 103 -8.27 -3.49 4.40
CA GLU A 103 -8.58 -2.69 3.20
C GLU A 103 -9.61 -1.60 3.51
N LYS A 104 -10.69 -1.96 4.21
CA LYS A 104 -11.75 -1.03 4.59
C LYS A 104 -11.26 0.04 5.55
N LEU A 105 -10.44 -0.36 6.53
CA LEU A 105 -9.83 0.54 7.50
C LEU A 105 -8.96 1.60 6.81
N ILE A 106 -8.04 1.20 5.93
CA ILE A 106 -7.16 2.12 5.19
C ILE A 106 -7.96 3.11 4.35
N LEU A 107 -8.93 2.62 3.58
CA LEU A 107 -9.74 3.49 2.73
C LEU A 107 -10.59 4.47 3.54
N LYS A 108 -11.14 4.04 4.69
CA LYS A 108 -11.89 4.90 5.63
C LYS A 108 -11.00 6.00 6.19
N VAL A 109 -9.80 5.63 6.65
CA VAL A 109 -8.82 6.57 7.21
C VAL A 109 -8.39 7.61 6.17
N ILE A 110 -8.04 7.20 4.96
CA ILE A 110 -7.66 8.09 3.87
C ILE A 110 -8.82 9.03 3.52
N GLN A 111 -10.05 8.53 3.43
CA GLN A 111 -11.21 9.35 3.15
C GLN A 111 -11.45 10.39 4.25
N GLN A 112 -11.30 10.02 5.52
CA GLN A 112 -11.46 10.94 6.64
C GLN A 112 -10.38 12.04 6.64
N LEU A 113 -9.12 11.69 6.35
CA LEU A 113 -8.01 12.64 6.29
C LEU A 113 -8.10 13.56 5.08
N SER A 114 -8.59 13.05 3.94
CA SER A 114 -8.73 13.84 2.71
C SER A 114 -9.91 14.81 2.77
N SER A 115 -11.00 14.47 3.49
CA SER A 115 -12.21 15.29 3.58
C SER A 115 -12.16 16.38 4.65
N ARG A 116 -11.25 16.27 5.61
CA ARG A 116 -11.17 17.22 6.74
C ARG A 116 -10.09 18.25 6.50
N LYS A 117 -10.41 19.53 6.81
CA LYS A 117 -9.41 20.61 6.94
C LYS A 117 -8.44 20.35 8.11
N THR A 118 -8.74 19.39 8.98
CA THR A 118 -7.93 19.00 10.14
C THR A 118 -7.06 17.81 9.78
N LYS A 119 -5.76 17.95 9.93
CA LYS A 119 -4.72 16.97 9.59
C LYS A 119 -4.60 15.78 10.58
N LYS A 120 -5.51 15.65 11.53
CA LYS A 120 -5.47 14.61 12.57
C LYS A 120 -6.67 13.68 12.48
N ILE A 121 -6.43 12.38 12.64
CA ILE A 121 -7.48 11.42 12.97
C ILE A 121 -7.57 11.33 14.50
N SER A 122 -8.79 11.48 15.02
CA SER A 122 -9.11 10.95 16.33
C SER A 122 -9.49 9.49 16.12
N LEU A 123 -8.58 8.57 16.43
CA LEU A 123 -8.93 7.15 16.48
C LEU A 123 -9.90 6.94 17.63
N THR A 124 -11.09 6.47 17.32
CA THR A 124 -12.07 6.08 18.34
C THR A 124 -11.63 4.78 19.00
N GLU A 125 -12.09 4.53 20.23
CA GLU A 125 -11.87 3.24 20.91
C GLU A 125 -12.29 2.06 20.05
N GLN A 126 -13.40 2.21 19.31
CA GLN A 126 -13.85 1.20 18.35
C GLN A 126 -12.85 0.92 17.24
N MET A 127 -12.18 1.94 16.69
CA MET A 127 -11.14 1.75 15.66
C MET A 127 -9.89 1.09 16.25
N LEU A 128 -9.52 1.44 17.47
CA LEU A 128 -8.39 0.78 18.15
C LEU A 128 -8.69 -0.70 18.40
N HIS A 129 -9.89 -1.03 18.84
CA HIS A 129 -10.33 -2.40 19.00
C HIS A 129 -10.35 -3.17 17.66
N GLU A 130 -10.85 -2.54 16.58
CA GLU A 130 -10.82 -3.11 15.23
C GLU A 130 -9.39 -3.42 14.77
N ILE A 131 -8.43 -2.53 15.06
CA ILE A 131 -7.01 -2.75 14.75
C ILE A 131 -6.45 -3.96 15.50
N GLU A 132 -6.79 -4.10 16.77
CA GLU A 132 -6.38 -5.27 17.59
C GLU A 132 -6.92 -6.57 17.00
N GLU A 133 -8.21 -6.61 16.67
CA GLU A 133 -8.83 -7.78 16.04
C GLU A 133 -8.19 -8.12 14.69
N ILE A 134 -7.91 -7.10 13.84
CA ILE A 134 -7.22 -7.26 12.57
C ILE A 134 -5.85 -7.93 12.77
N LYS A 135 -5.08 -7.48 13.77
CA LYS A 135 -3.76 -8.04 14.07
C LYS A 135 -3.80 -9.51 14.54
N GLN A 136 -4.91 -9.95 15.10
CA GLN A 136 -5.07 -11.34 15.54
C GLN A 136 -5.66 -12.27 14.48
N ASP A 137 -6.34 -11.72 13.49
CA ASP A 137 -7.02 -12.51 12.46
C ASP A 137 -6.02 -13.16 11.49
N LYS A 138 -6.14 -14.47 11.30
CA LYS A 138 -5.24 -15.26 10.43
C LYS A 138 -5.32 -14.89 8.93
N TYR A 139 -6.47 -14.40 8.49
CA TYR A 139 -6.65 -14.00 7.08
C TYR A 139 -6.09 -12.61 6.83
N GLU A 140 -6.28 -11.69 7.78
CA GLU A 140 -5.69 -10.35 7.72
C GLU A 140 -4.16 -10.39 7.79
N LYS A 141 -3.58 -11.31 8.58
CA LYS A 141 -2.12 -11.54 8.66
C LYS A 141 -1.48 -11.85 7.31
N ARG A 142 -2.22 -12.41 6.35
CA ARG A 142 -1.69 -12.65 4.99
C ARG A 142 -1.37 -11.36 4.25
N LEU A 143 -2.15 -10.31 4.47
CA LEU A 143 -1.88 -8.99 3.93
C LEU A 143 -0.83 -8.24 4.75
N LEU A 144 -0.96 -8.30 6.09
CA LEU A 144 -0.06 -7.61 7.02
C LEU A 144 1.39 -8.12 6.97
N LYS A 145 1.64 -9.36 6.50
CA LYS A 145 3.01 -9.88 6.32
C LYS A 145 3.84 -9.04 5.33
N TYR A 146 3.20 -8.40 4.36
CA TYR A 146 3.88 -7.55 3.39
C TYR A 146 4.20 -6.16 3.95
N PHE A 147 3.24 -5.57 4.66
CA PHE A 147 3.36 -4.27 5.31
C PHE A 147 2.34 -4.16 6.43
N ASP A 148 2.77 -3.70 7.61
CA ASP A 148 1.85 -3.41 8.71
C ASP A 148 1.06 -2.12 8.43
N PHE A 149 -0.03 -2.28 7.68
CA PHE A 149 -0.95 -1.20 7.35
C PHE A 149 -1.61 -0.60 8.59
N THR A 150 -1.80 -1.39 9.65
CA THR A 150 -2.42 -0.93 10.90
C THR A 150 -1.47 0.00 11.65
N ASP A 151 -0.18 -0.27 11.65
CA ASP A 151 0.83 0.62 12.22
C ASP A 151 0.86 1.97 11.50
N TRP A 152 0.76 1.99 10.16
CA TRP A 152 0.64 3.23 9.40
C TRP A 152 -0.57 4.07 9.86
N VAL A 153 -1.73 3.44 10.15
CA VAL A 153 -2.92 4.13 10.68
C VAL A 153 -2.64 4.72 12.07
N LEU A 154 -2.00 3.96 12.96
CA LEU A 154 -1.65 4.42 14.31
C LEU A 154 -0.70 5.62 14.26
N GLN A 155 0.28 5.62 13.35
CA GLN A 155 1.19 6.76 13.15
C GLN A 155 0.47 8.05 12.75
N LYS A 156 -0.68 7.97 12.04
CA LYS A 156 -1.49 9.15 11.67
C LYS A 156 -2.18 9.81 12.87
N GLN A 157 -2.31 9.13 14.00
CA GLN A 157 -2.80 9.73 15.24
C GLN A 157 -1.73 10.62 15.89
N HIS A 158 -0.46 10.20 15.85
CA HIS A 158 0.63 10.82 16.60
C HIS A 158 1.41 11.90 15.83
N HIS A 159 1.44 11.83 14.50
CA HIS A 159 2.16 12.79 13.67
C HIS A 159 1.21 13.63 12.82
N PRO A 160 0.94 14.91 13.19
CA PRO A 160 0.42 15.85 12.22
C PRO A 160 1.46 15.98 11.11
N GLN A 161 1.05 15.78 9.85
CA GLN A 161 1.93 16.07 8.72
C GLN A 161 2.47 17.50 8.87
N SER A 162 3.77 17.62 9.05
CA SER A 162 4.46 18.90 9.02
C SER A 162 4.16 19.56 7.68
N GLY A 163 3.61 20.76 7.73
CA GLY A 163 3.18 21.52 6.56
C GLY A 163 4.34 21.96 5.69
#